data_2d9d213d9e194d3075802b88a1bfff78
#
_entry.id   2d9d213d9e194d3075802b88a1bfff78
#
_cell.length_a   1.000
_cell.length_b   1.000
_cell.length_c   1.000
_cell.angle_alpha   90.00
_cell.angle_beta   90.00
_cell.angle_gamma   90.00
#
_symmetry.space_group_name_H-M   'P 1'
#
loop_
_entity.id
_entity.type
_entity.pdbx_description
1 polymer ?
#
loop_
_entity_poly.entity_id
_entity_poly.type
_entity_poly.pdbx_seq_one_letter_code
_entity_poly.pdbx_strand_id
1 'polypeptide(L)'
;MRKIHFATFQIILTIGIFSACSKNEDLGMPDKIYVNVLFTPESFCEIGYNDVTLKAIETNSLKYGYEYSFCVPESIEDGMDYYMNWCKAQLNDDVARSLFVFASSIYDEPLANALHPMTDSRKDILIFELAKELPYAYTFDMSYYGASYMIGSYCLRKLPVDFQIIAANPYLEGLYDVLDGFFAATEDMSSGTVNFCYISESPSGGLDDDDGAFLACKKIYSLNQEKTNIFIPYAGLSNLGVYRFSQSNYQMAVGVDCIDPNWFSYVFLCMNKKMDLALADFLQLWVKGGEIPRHTFYTLESRRVVVDRNTLLESDSELLDSLLEQAIAKEKEYFQNRKR
;
A
#
# COMPACT_ATOMS: atom_id res chain seq x y z
N MET A 1 -5.40 -9.30 32.87
CA MET A 1 -4.46 -10.05 32.03
C MET A 1 -5.05 -11.44 31.73
N ARG A 2 -5.65 -11.63 30.57
CA ARG A 2 -6.04 -12.94 30.05
C ARG A 2 -5.38 -13.09 28.70
N LYS A 3 -4.35 -13.93 28.65
CA LYS A 3 -3.71 -14.34 27.40
C LYS A 3 -4.70 -15.22 26.63
N ILE A 4 -5.18 -14.72 25.53
CA ILE A 4 -5.95 -15.50 24.55
C ILE A 4 -4.92 -16.14 23.62
N HIS A 5 -4.72 -17.44 23.77
CA HIS A 5 -3.97 -18.22 22.79
C HIS A 5 -4.82 -18.34 21.52
N PHE A 6 -4.42 -17.68 20.46
CA PHE A 6 -4.97 -17.95 19.14
C PHE A 6 -4.42 -19.28 18.64
N ALA A 7 -5.26 -20.27 18.58
CA ALA A 7 -4.96 -21.52 17.90
C ALA A 7 -4.96 -21.26 16.39
N THR A 8 -3.89 -21.70 15.74
CA THR A 8 -3.73 -21.67 14.28
C THR A 8 -4.87 -22.48 13.64
N PHE A 9 -5.87 -21.80 13.09
CA PHE A 9 -6.95 -22.43 12.34
C PHE A 9 -6.51 -22.50 10.88
N GLN A 10 -6.04 -23.67 10.45
CA GLN A 10 -5.96 -24.00 9.02
C GLN A 10 -7.37 -24.23 8.50
N ILE A 11 -7.95 -23.24 7.88
CA ILE A 11 -9.20 -23.41 7.14
C ILE A 11 -8.85 -23.94 5.75
N ILE A 12 -8.94 -25.26 5.58
CA ILE A 12 -9.00 -25.88 4.26
C ILE A 12 -10.42 -25.68 3.74
N LEU A 13 -10.62 -24.64 2.94
CA LEU A 13 -11.89 -24.42 2.25
C LEU A 13 -11.93 -25.25 0.96
N THR A 14 -12.51 -26.42 1.02
CA THR A 14 -12.80 -27.24 -0.16
C THR A 14 -14.00 -26.66 -0.89
N ILE A 15 -13.78 -25.83 -1.90
CA ILE A 15 -14.84 -25.32 -2.78
C ILE A 15 -15.11 -26.35 -3.87
N GLY A 16 -16.33 -26.89 -3.85
CA GLY A 16 -16.83 -27.82 -4.87
C GLY A 16 -16.90 -27.15 -6.26
N ILE A 17 -16.28 -27.78 -7.22
CA ILE A 17 -16.21 -27.36 -8.62
C ILE A 17 -17.54 -27.67 -9.29
N PHE A 18 -18.30 -26.65 -9.68
CA PHE A 18 -19.34 -26.79 -10.70
C PHE A 18 -18.68 -26.67 -12.08
N SER A 19 -18.51 -27.83 -12.73
CA SER A 19 -18.04 -27.92 -14.12
C SER A 19 -19.14 -27.43 -15.07
N ALA A 20 -19.01 -26.20 -15.58
CA ALA A 20 -19.71 -25.78 -16.78
C ALA A 20 -18.76 -25.96 -17.96
N CYS A 21 -18.99 -27.01 -18.75
CA CYS A 21 -18.30 -27.24 -20.01
C CYS A 21 -18.60 -26.11 -21.01
N SER A 22 -17.69 -25.17 -21.22
CA SER A 22 -17.58 -24.41 -22.43
C SER A 22 -16.28 -24.85 -23.12
N LYS A 23 -16.39 -25.34 -24.38
CA LYS A 23 -15.24 -25.61 -25.22
C LYS A 23 -14.49 -24.30 -25.49
N ASN A 24 -13.42 -24.07 -24.77
CA ASN A 24 -12.41 -23.07 -25.09
C ASN A 24 -11.21 -23.81 -25.72
N GLU A 25 -10.76 -23.26 -26.84
CA GLU A 25 -9.57 -23.74 -27.55
C GLU A 25 -8.36 -23.72 -26.60
N ASP A 26 -7.60 -24.82 -26.67
CA ASP A 26 -6.39 -25.12 -25.89
C ASP A 26 -5.30 -24.05 -26.09
N LEU A 27 -5.39 -22.97 -25.38
CA LEU A 27 -4.25 -22.09 -25.12
C LEU A 27 -3.55 -22.69 -23.89
N GLY A 28 -2.51 -23.51 -24.10
CA GLY A 28 -1.76 -24.27 -23.11
C GLY A 28 -1.46 -23.52 -21.81
N MET A 29 -2.50 -23.28 -21.01
CA MET A 29 -2.35 -22.71 -19.67
C MET A 29 -1.75 -23.78 -18.76
N PRO A 30 -0.84 -23.42 -17.87
CA PRO A 30 -0.35 -24.36 -16.88
C PRO A 30 -1.51 -24.89 -16.05
N ASP A 31 -1.55 -26.21 -15.84
CA ASP A 31 -2.65 -26.91 -15.16
C ASP A 31 -2.88 -26.42 -13.72
N LYS A 32 -1.89 -25.75 -13.12
CA LYS A 32 -1.99 -25.15 -11.78
C LYS A 32 -1.16 -23.87 -11.67
N ILE A 33 -1.72 -22.88 -11.00
CA ILE A 33 -1.07 -21.62 -10.66
C ILE A 33 -1.16 -21.42 -9.14
N TYR A 34 -0.02 -21.19 -8.51
CA TYR A 34 0.07 -20.86 -7.09
C TYR A 34 0.58 -19.43 -6.89
N VAL A 35 -0.08 -18.69 -6.00
CA VAL A 35 0.35 -17.38 -5.56
C VAL A 35 0.60 -17.43 -4.05
N ASN A 36 1.85 -17.28 -3.64
CA ASN A 36 2.25 -17.29 -2.23
C ASN A 36 2.58 -15.87 -1.79
N VAL A 37 1.89 -15.37 -0.78
CA VAL A 37 1.97 -13.97 -0.35
C VAL A 37 2.61 -13.86 1.01
N LEU A 38 3.71 -13.13 1.08
CA LEU A 38 4.36 -12.77 2.31
C LEU A 38 4.04 -11.32 2.65
N PHE A 39 3.29 -11.12 3.73
CA PHE A 39 2.93 -9.81 4.23
C PHE A 39 4.02 -9.21 5.12
N THR A 40 3.88 -7.93 5.45
CA THR A 40 4.67 -7.28 6.50
C THR A 40 4.34 -7.88 7.86
N PRO A 41 5.25 -7.78 8.86
CA PRO A 41 5.00 -8.20 10.24
C PRO A 41 3.98 -7.31 10.97
N GLU A 42 2.86 -7.02 10.32
CA GLU A 42 1.76 -6.21 10.85
C GLU A 42 0.50 -7.07 10.95
N SER A 43 -0.28 -6.86 12.01
CA SER A 43 -1.55 -7.56 12.15
C SER A 43 -2.58 -7.07 11.14
N PHE A 44 -3.54 -7.93 10.77
CA PHE A 44 -4.73 -7.49 10.08
C PHE A 44 -5.67 -6.73 11.03
N CYS A 45 -6.24 -5.63 10.54
CA CYS A 45 -7.12 -4.76 11.35
C CYS A 45 -8.40 -4.32 10.62
N GLU A 46 -8.73 -4.97 9.50
CA GLU A 46 -9.86 -4.69 8.61
C GLU A 46 -9.76 -3.39 7.78
N ILE A 47 -8.79 -2.52 8.07
CA ILE A 47 -8.63 -1.20 7.42
C ILE A 47 -7.18 -0.86 7.06
N GLY A 48 -6.25 -1.80 7.23
CA GLY A 48 -4.82 -1.59 6.98
C GLY A 48 -4.37 -2.00 5.58
N TYR A 49 -3.12 -1.71 5.28
CA TYR A 49 -2.48 -2.06 4.02
C TYR A 49 -2.50 -3.56 3.73
N ASN A 50 -2.22 -4.40 4.74
CA ASN A 50 -2.28 -5.86 4.60
C ASN A 50 -3.69 -6.35 4.23
N ASP A 51 -4.74 -5.74 4.81
CA ASP A 51 -6.14 -6.09 4.53
C ASP A 51 -6.54 -5.75 3.10
N VAL A 52 -6.18 -4.56 2.63
CA VAL A 52 -6.42 -4.15 1.23
C VAL A 52 -5.68 -5.08 0.27
N THR A 53 -4.46 -5.45 0.59
CA THR A 53 -3.65 -6.34 -0.23
C THR A 53 -4.21 -7.77 -0.24
N LEU A 54 -4.63 -8.32 0.91
CA LEU A 54 -5.26 -9.63 0.96
C LEU A 54 -6.54 -9.66 0.13
N LYS A 55 -7.38 -8.64 0.26
CA LYS A 55 -8.59 -8.51 -0.55
C LYS A 55 -8.30 -8.45 -2.05
N ALA A 56 -7.20 -7.78 -2.43
CA ALA A 56 -6.74 -7.78 -3.83
C ALA A 56 -6.34 -9.18 -4.31
N ILE A 57 -5.62 -9.95 -3.49
CA ILE A 57 -5.24 -11.34 -3.79
C ILE A 57 -6.49 -12.21 -3.96
N GLU A 58 -7.44 -12.15 -3.02
CA GLU A 58 -8.69 -12.90 -3.05
C GLU A 58 -9.53 -12.58 -4.30
N THR A 59 -9.73 -11.29 -4.58
CA THR A 59 -10.51 -10.83 -5.73
C THR A 59 -9.91 -11.32 -7.04
N ASN A 60 -8.58 -11.25 -7.16
CA ASN A 60 -7.88 -11.70 -8.36
C ASN A 60 -7.81 -13.22 -8.47
N SER A 61 -7.78 -13.97 -7.35
CA SER A 61 -7.84 -15.43 -7.36
C SER A 61 -9.15 -15.93 -8.01
N LEU A 62 -10.26 -15.31 -7.67
CA LEU A 62 -11.56 -15.60 -8.29
C LEU A 62 -11.58 -15.30 -9.80
N LYS A 63 -10.87 -14.25 -10.22
CA LYS A 63 -10.82 -13.81 -11.61
C LYS A 63 -9.89 -14.65 -12.49
N TYR A 64 -8.75 -15.05 -11.96
CA TYR A 64 -7.68 -15.72 -12.72
C TYR A 64 -7.54 -17.20 -12.40
N GLY A 65 -8.27 -17.72 -11.41
CA GLY A 65 -8.34 -19.16 -11.11
C GLY A 65 -7.09 -19.73 -10.47
N TYR A 66 -6.29 -18.92 -9.75
CA TYR A 66 -5.13 -19.42 -9.02
C TYR A 66 -5.48 -19.82 -7.57
N GLU A 67 -4.73 -20.77 -7.05
CA GLU A 67 -4.72 -21.07 -5.62
C GLU A 67 -3.74 -20.12 -4.92
N TYR A 68 -4.08 -19.67 -3.71
CA TYR A 68 -3.17 -18.81 -2.95
C TYR A 68 -2.98 -19.31 -1.53
N SER A 69 -1.80 -18.98 -0.99
CA SER A 69 -1.48 -19.09 0.44
C SER A 69 -0.83 -17.79 0.89
N PHE A 70 -0.91 -17.50 2.18
CA PHE A 70 -0.26 -16.31 2.71
C PHE A 70 0.32 -16.56 4.11
N CYS A 71 1.27 -15.71 4.48
CA CYS A 71 1.86 -15.65 5.81
C CYS A 71 1.97 -14.19 6.26
N VAL A 72 1.59 -13.94 7.52
CA VAL A 72 1.96 -12.73 8.26
C VAL A 72 3.02 -13.17 9.27
N PRO A 73 4.29 -12.87 9.03
CA PRO A 73 5.38 -13.35 9.88
C PRO A 73 5.50 -12.52 11.17
N GLU A 74 6.21 -13.06 12.17
CA GLU A 74 6.53 -12.32 13.39
C GLU A 74 7.71 -11.34 13.17
N SER A 75 8.57 -11.63 12.21
CA SER A 75 9.70 -10.79 11.79
C SER A 75 10.02 -10.96 10.31
N ILE A 76 10.91 -10.13 9.79
CA ILE A 76 11.39 -10.25 8.40
C ILE A 76 12.14 -11.59 8.21
N GLU A 77 12.94 -12.01 9.19
CA GLU A 77 13.68 -13.28 9.18
C GLU A 77 12.73 -14.47 9.14
N ASP A 78 11.71 -14.49 9.99
CA ASP A 78 10.67 -15.52 10.00
C ASP A 78 9.94 -15.57 8.63
N GLY A 79 9.64 -14.42 8.04
CA GLY A 79 9.07 -14.33 6.71
C GLY A 79 9.96 -14.97 5.63
N MET A 80 11.26 -14.74 5.68
CA MET A 80 12.19 -15.35 4.74
C MET A 80 12.29 -16.88 4.93
N ASP A 81 12.15 -17.39 6.16
CA ASP A 81 12.07 -18.83 6.41
C ASP A 81 10.80 -19.45 5.81
N TYR A 82 9.66 -18.78 5.89
CA TYR A 82 8.43 -19.19 5.19
C TYR A 82 8.62 -19.24 3.67
N TYR A 83 9.20 -18.20 3.10
CA TYR A 83 9.50 -18.17 1.66
C TYR A 83 10.38 -19.35 1.23
N MET A 84 11.47 -19.61 1.97
CA MET A 84 12.37 -20.73 1.67
C MET A 84 11.68 -22.09 1.79
N ASN A 85 10.75 -22.25 2.71
CA ASN A 85 9.96 -23.47 2.85
C ASN A 85 8.97 -23.66 1.71
N TRP A 86 8.27 -22.60 1.25
CA TRP A 86 7.44 -22.65 0.07
C TRP A 86 8.24 -23.04 -1.19
N CYS A 87 9.43 -22.46 -1.36
CA CYS A 87 10.31 -22.81 -2.46
C CYS A 87 10.67 -24.31 -2.47
N LYS A 88 11.04 -24.86 -1.31
CA LYS A 88 11.36 -26.29 -1.18
C LYS A 88 10.15 -27.19 -1.46
N ALA A 89 8.99 -26.83 -0.95
CA ALA A 89 7.75 -27.59 -1.14
C ALA A 89 7.34 -27.64 -2.62
N GLN A 90 7.54 -26.56 -3.37
CA GLN A 90 7.12 -26.43 -4.77
C GLN A 90 8.20 -26.83 -5.79
N LEU A 91 9.42 -27.17 -5.35
CA LEU A 91 10.49 -27.67 -6.22
C LEU A 91 10.13 -29.00 -6.91
N ASN A 92 9.29 -29.80 -6.27
CA ASN A 92 8.92 -31.14 -6.74
C ASN A 92 7.59 -31.17 -7.53
N ASP A 93 6.91 -30.03 -7.71
CA ASP A 93 5.68 -29.96 -8.50
C ASP A 93 6.03 -29.55 -9.94
N ASP A 94 6.19 -30.54 -10.81
CA ASP A 94 6.68 -30.35 -12.18
C ASP A 94 5.67 -29.66 -13.11
N VAL A 95 4.47 -29.37 -12.65
CA VAL A 95 3.37 -28.87 -13.48
C VAL A 95 2.94 -27.44 -13.14
N ALA A 96 3.28 -26.97 -11.95
CA ALA A 96 2.77 -25.70 -11.45
C ALA A 96 3.66 -24.50 -11.78
N ARG A 97 3.02 -23.40 -12.14
CA ARG A 97 3.64 -22.07 -12.16
C ARG A 97 3.39 -21.38 -10.83
N SER A 98 4.43 -20.82 -10.23
CA SER A 98 4.36 -20.19 -8.91
C SER A 98 4.78 -18.72 -8.97
N LEU A 99 3.99 -17.87 -8.31
CA LEU A 99 4.32 -16.48 -8.05
C LEU A 99 4.51 -16.30 -6.54
N PHE A 100 5.66 -15.76 -6.15
CA PHE A 100 5.94 -15.32 -4.78
C PHE A 100 5.77 -13.81 -4.69
N VAL A 101 4.76 -13.37 -3.96
CA VAL A 101 4.44 -11.96 -3.76
C VAL A 101 4.97 -11.53 -2.41
N PHE A 102 5.83 -10.53 -2.42
CA PHE A 102 6.29 -9.83 -1.22
C PHE A 102 5.53 -8.52 -1.14
N ALA A 103 4.65 -8.40 -0.18
CA ALA A 103 3.73 -7.28 -0.06
C ALA A 103 4.39 -5.98 0.47
N SER A 104 5.71 -5.89 0.41
CA SER A 104 6.45 -4.68 0.81
C SER A 104 7.90 -4.72 0.32
N SER A 105 8.47 -3.54 0.08
CA SER A 105 9.89 -3.32 -0.23
C SER A 105 10.86 -3.70 0.90
N ILE A 106 10.38 -3.88 2.15
CA ILE A 106 11.23 -4.29 3.27
C ILE A 106 11.96 -5.63 3.04
N TYR A 107 11.45 -6.45 2.13
CA TYR A 107 12.04 -7.73 1.75
C TYR A 107 13.11 -7.65 0.67
N ASP A 108 13.38 -6.48 0.08
CA ASP A 108 14.35 -6.35 -1.01
C ASP A 108 15.76 -6.79 -0.63
N GLU A 109 16.31 -6.26 0.47
CA GLU A 109 17.66 -6.63 0.92
C GLU A 109 17.76 -8.09 1.39
N PRO A 110 16.84 -8.64 2.21
CA PRO A 110 16.80 -10.06 2.54
C PRO A 110 16.73 -10.97 1.32
N LEU A 111 15.91 -10.62 0.33
CA LEU A 111 15.81 -11.37 -0.93
C LEU A 111 17.11 -11.34 -1.73
N ALA A 112 17.74 -10.19 -1.88
CA ALA A 112 18.99 -10.05 -2.61
C ALA A 112 20.09 -10.96 -2.03
N ASN A 113 20.08 -11.16 -0.71
CA ASN A 113 21.03 -12.02 0.00
C ASN A 113 20.66 -13.52 -0.08
N ALA A 114 19.38 -13.86 -0.25
CA ALA A 114 18.88 -15.24 -0.21
C ALA A 114 18.82 -15.93 -1.60
N LEU A 115 18.89 -15.20 -2.67
CA LEU A 115 18.33 -15.58 -3.98
C LEU A 115 19.19 -16.42 -4.90
N HIS A 116 20.40 -16.73 -4.56
CA HIS A 116 21.25 -17.45 -5.51
C HIS A 116 20.84 -18.90 -5.90
N PRO A 117 19.83 -19.54 -5.28
CA PRO A 117 19.39 -20.86 -5.71
C PRO A 117 18.18 -20.88 -6.66
N MET A 118 17.54 -19.74 -6.97
CA MET A 118 16.22 -19.74 -7.64
C MET A 118 16.32 -19.44 -9.13
N THR A 119 16.80 -20.39 -9.91
CA THR A 119 16.88 -20.32 -11.38
C THR A 119 15.76 -21.10 -12.10
N ASP A 120 14.67 -21.44 -11.44
CA ASP A 120 13.57 -22.15 -12.07
C ASP A 120 12.70 -21.17 -12.88
N SER A 121 12.63 -21.37 -14.19
CA SER A 121 11.86 -20.54 -15.14
C SER A 121 10.34 -20.53 -14.88
N ARG A 122 9.84 -21.37 -13.98
CA ARG A 122 8.42 -21.45 -13.59
C ARG A 122 8.09 -20.69 -12.31
N LYS A 123 9.09 -20.08 -11.70
CA LYS A 123 8.98 -19.37 -10.43
C LYS A 123 9.32 -17.92 -10.62
N ASP A 124 8.35 -17.06 -10.40
CA ASP A 124 8.49 -15.62 -10.50
C ASP A 124 8.33 -14.98 -9.13
N ILE A 125 8.98 -13.85 -8.93
CA ILE A 125 8.90 -13.02 -7.74
C ILE A 125 8.29 -11.68 -8.13
N LEU A 126 7.36 -11.19 -7.31
CA LEU A 126 6.77 -9.86 -7.40
C LEU A 126 6.94 -9.14 -6.07
N ILE A 127 7.56 -7.98 -6.07
CA ILE A 127 7.75 -7.14 -4.88
C ILE A 127 6.92 -5.87 -5.02
N PHE A 128 6.10 -5.58 -4.01
CA PHE A 128 5.28 -4.38 -3.94
C PHE A 128 6.07 -3.21 -3.35
N GLU A 129 5.71 -2.00 -3.76
CA GLU A 129 6.22 -0.74 -3.19
C GLU A 129 7.73 -0.61 -3.32
N LEU A 130 8.33 -1.12 -4.38
CA LEU A 130 9.76 -1.03 -4.62
C LEU A 130 10.04 -0.18 -5.85
N ALA A 131 10.62 1.01 -5.65
CA ALA A 131 10.87 2.02 -6.68
C ALA A 131 12.11 1.76 -7.53
N LYS A 132 12.45 0.48 -7.78
CA LYS A 132 13.59 0.12 -8.63
C LYS A 132 13.33 -1.15 -9.42
N GLU A 133 13.97 -1.25 -10.59
CA GLU A 133 14.00 -2.47 -11.38
C GLU A 133 15.00 -3.47 -10.80
N LEU A 134 14.61 -4.74 -10.73
CA LEU A 134 15.46 -5.84 -10.29
C LEU A 134 15.61 -6.89 -11.41
N PRO A 135 16.81 -7.48 -11.60
CA PRO A 135 17.02 -8.48 -12.65
C PRO A 135 16.31 -9.81 -12.38
N TYR A 136 15.96 -10.10 -11.14
CA TYR A 136 15.43 -11.39 -10.68
C TYR A 136 13.95 -11.34 -10.23
N ALA A 137 13.38 -10.15 -10.12
CA ALA A 137 12.01 -9.96 -9.66
C ALA A 137 11.28 -8.94 -10.54
N TYR A 138 9.97 -9.04 -10.58
CA TYR A 138 9.10 -7.95 -11.00
C TYR A 138 8.85 -7.04 -9.80
N THR A 139 8.74 -5.75 -10.07
CA THR A 139 8.46 -4.75 -9.03
C THR A 139 7.38 -3.80 -9.50
N PHE A 140 6.59 -3.27 -8.58
CA PHE A 140 5.85 -2.06 -8.83
C PHE A 140 5.90 -1.11 -7.65
N ASP A 141 5.78 0.17 -7.96
CA ASP A 141 5.71 1.25 -7.00
C ASP A 141 4.50 2.15 -7.28
N MET A 142 4.00 2.80 -6.24
CA MET A 142 2.82 3.67 -6.27
C MET A 142 3.11 4.96 -5.53
N SER A 143 3.22 6.07 -6.27
CA SER A 143 3.54 7.36 -5.67
C SER A 143 2.31 8.10 -5.15
N TYR A 144 2.44 8.62 -3.94
CA TYR A 144 1.47 9.56 -3.38
C TYR A 144 1.77 11.03 -3.64
N TYR A 145 2.80 11.38 -4.43
CA TYR A 145 3.14 12.79 -4.69
C TYR A 145 1.94 13.59 -5.20
N GLY A 146 1.31 13.12 -6.28
CA GLY A 146 0.18 13.80 -6.88
C GLY A 146 -1.04 13.88 -5.95
N ALA A 147 -1.32 12.80 -5.20
CA ALA A 147 -2.42 12.77 -4.24
C ALA A 147 -2.19 13.77 -3.10
N SER A 148 -0.96 13.84 -2.56
CA SER A 148 -0.56 14.79 -1.52
C SER A 148 -0.65 16.24 -2.01
N TYR A 149 -0.16 16.52 -3.21
CA TYR A 149 -0.30 17.84 -3.84
C TYR A 149 -1.76 18.25 -4.00
N MET A 150 -2.61 17.35 -4.50
CA MET A 150 -4.04 17.60 -4.68
C MET A 150 -4.73 17.94 -3.36
N ILE A 151 -4.51 17.14 -2.32
CA ILE A 151 -5.10 17.33 -0.99
C ILE A 151 -4.58 18.61 -0.35
N GLY A 152 -3.26 18.83 -0.40
CA GLY A 152 -2.63 20.05 0.11
C GLY A 152 -3.23 21.31 -0.55
N SER A 153 -3.32 21.31 -1.87
CA SER A 153 -3.90 22.43 -2.64
C SER A 153 -5.39 22.65 -2.33
N TYR A 154 -6.15 21.56 -2.16
CA TYR A 154 -7.56 21.66 -1.75
C TYR A 154 -7.70 22.33 -0.38
N CYS A 155 -6.96 21.86 0.62
CA CYS A 155 -7.03 22.39 1.97
C CYS A 155 -6.66 23.89 2.02
N LEU A 156 -5.56 24.26 1.37
CA LEU A 156 -5.06 25.64 1.36
C LEU A 156 -5.97 26.63 0.60
N ARG A 157 -6.76 26.14 -0.36
CA ARG A 157 -7.81 26.97 -1.00
C ARG A 157 -9.01 27.23 -0.08
N LYS A 158 -9.26 26.37 0.89
CA LYS A 158 -10.37 26.53 1.84
C LYS A 158 -10.00 27.40 3.02
N LEU A 159 -8.84 27.18 3.62
CA LEU A 159 -8.34 27.95 4.76
C LEU A 159 -6.82 27.75 4.96
N PRO A 160 -6.13 28.69 5.61
CA PRO A 160 -4.74 28.49 5.99
C PRO A 160 -4.64 27.34 7.00
N VAL A 161 -3.84 26.33 6.68
CA VAL A 161 -3.64 25.15 7.54
C VAL A 161 -2.16 24.79 7.62
N ASP A 162 -1.78 24.13 8.72
CA ASP A 162 -0.48 23.46 8.85
C ASP A 162 -0.70 21.95 8.75
N PHE A 163 0.09 21.30 7.89
CA PHE A 163 0.07 19.85 7.70
C PHE A 163 1.02 19.19 8.71
N GLN A 164 0.52 18.16 9.40
CA GLN A 164 1.25 17.42 10.42
C GLN A 164 1.36 15.95 9.99
N ILE A 165 2.47 15.56 9.39
CA ILE A 165 2.69 14.22 8.88
C ILE A 165 3.29 13.35 9.98
N ILE A 166 2.59 12.27 10.32
CA ILE A 166 2.99 11.29 11.33
C ILE A 166 3.42 10.02 10.58
N ALA A 167 4.73 9.81 10.46
CA ALA A 167 5.29 8.66 9.78
C ALA A 167 5.76 7.60 10.78
N ALA A 168 5.72 6.33 10.39
CA ALA A 168 6.21 5.25 11.25
C ALA A 168 7.70 5.43 11.56
N ASN A 169 8.51 5.60 10.53
CA ASN A 169 9.96 5.75 10.63
C ASN A 169 10.52 6.47 9.38
N PRO A 170 11.81 6.89 9.39
CA PRO A 170 12.41 7.63 8.29
C PRO A 170 12.77 6.76 7.07
N TYR A 171 12.61 5.44 7.13
CA TYR A 171 13.08 4.50 6.10
C TYR A 171 11.95 4.05 5.16
N LEU A 172 10.71 4.51 5.36
CA LEU A 172 9.59 4.13 4.51
C LEU A 172 9.77 4.65 3.10
N GLU A 173 9.74 3.75 2.12
CA GLU A 173 9.63 4.14 0.72
C GLU A 173 8.34 4.92 0.49
N GLY A 174 8.36 5.88 -0.43
CA GLY A 174 7.20 6.73 -0.72
C GLY A 174 6.93 7.86 0.28
N LEU A 175 7.54 7.88 1.48
CA LEU A 175 7.37 8.97 2.44
C LEU A 175 7.79 10.33 1.85
N TYR A 176 8.90 10.36 1.12
CA TYR A 176 9.38 11.58 0.49
C TYR A 176 8.42 12.08 -0.59
N ASP A 177 7.77 11.20 -1.32
CA ASP A 177 6.74 11.58 -2.30
C ASP A 177 5.54 12.24 -1.61
N VAL A 178 5.13 11.74 -0.43
CA VAL A 178 4.09 12.38 0.38
C VAL A 178 4.53 13.78 0.83
N LEU A 179 5.73 13.89 1.41
CA LEU A 179 6.27 15.15 1.91
C LEU A 179 6.42 16.18 0.77
N ASP A 180 7.04 15.79 -0.34
CA ASP A 180 7.30 16.65 -1.48
C ASP A 180 5.99 17.14 -2.14
N GLY A 181 4.95 16.30 -2.17
CA GLY A 181 3.64 16.69 -2.65
C GLY A 181 2.99 17.79 -1.80
N PHE A 182 3.02 17.66 -0.46
CA PHE A 182 2.51 18.71 0.44
C PHE A 182 3.41 19.96 0.41
N PHE A 183 4.74 19.83 0.32
CA PHE A 183 5.63 20.98 0.16
C PHE A 183 5.33 21.75 -1.12
N ALA A 184 5.18 21.06 -2.25
CA ALA A 184 4.82 21.68 -3.53
C ALA A 184 3.48 22.43 -3.46
N ALA A 185 2.49 21.88 -2.76
CA ALA A 185 1.21 22.56 -2.55
C ALA A 185 1.35 23.84 -1.72
N THR A 186 2.13 23.81 -0.63
CA THR A 186 2.37 24.99 0.21
C THR A 186 3.17 26.07 -0.53
N GLU A 187 4.13 25.70 -1.36
CA GLU A 187 4.91 26.59 -2.20
C GLU A 187 4.03 27.28 -3.25
N ASP A 188 3.27 26.52 -4.03
CA ASP A 188 2.37 27.06 -5.08
C ASP A 188 1.29 27.99 -4.49
N MET A 189 0.79 27.67 -3.30
CA MET A 189 -0.24 28.49 -2.62
C MET A 189 0.37 29.62 -1.75
N SER A 190 1.68 29.65 -1.56
CA SER A 190 2.39 30.57 -0.66
C SER A 190 1.75 30.65 0.74
N SER A 191 1.28 29.53 1.26
CA SER A 191 0.49 29.44 2.51
C SER A 191 0.67 28.07 3.17
N GLY A 192 0.51 28.04 4.49
CA GLY A 192 0.64 26.83 5.31
C GLY A 192 2.08 26.39 5.54
N THR A 193 2.23 25.39 6.38
CA THR A 193 3.54 24.73 6.65
C THR A 193 3.37 23.22 6.63
N VAL A 194 4.45 22.52 6.32
CA VAL A 194 4.53 21.06 6.42
C VAL A 194 5.49 20.70 7.52
N ASN A 195 4.98 20.00 8.52
CA ASN A 195 5.77 19.46 9.62
C ASN A 195 5.63 17.95 9.62
N PHE A 196 6.65 17.24 10.06
CA PHE A 196 6.62 15.79 10.17
C PHE A 196 7.36 15.29 11.40
N CYS A 197 6.97 14.13 11.88
CA CYS A 197 7.68 13.42 12.93
C CYS A 197 7.59 11.91 12.71
N TYR A 198 8.50 11.19 13.34
CA TYR A 198 8.54 9.73 13.32
C TYR A 198 8.04 9.18 14.65
N ILE A 199 7.32 8.03 14.58
CA ILE A 199 6.92 7.27 15.76
C ILE A 199 8.14 6.51 16.29
N SER A 200 8.99 6.00 15.39
CA SER A 200 10.19 5.24 15.71
C SER A 200 11.36 5.66 14.81
N GLU A 201 12.58 5.51 15.31
CA GLU A 201 13.81 5.67 14.53
C GLU A 201 14.31 4.33 13.96
N SER A 202 13.67 3.22 14.29
CA SER A 202 14.02 1.89 13.77
C SER A 202 13.39 1.64 12.40
N PRO A 203 14.10 1.03 11.43
CA PRO A 203 13.56 0.73 10.09
C PRO A 203 12.29 -0.10 10.07
N SER A 204 12.08 -0.97 11.04
CA SER A 204 10.87 -1.79 11.18
C SER A 204 9.91 -1.29 12.27
N GLY A 205 10.23 -0.18 12.94
CA GLY A 205 9.44 0.34 14.05
C GLY A 205 8.34 1.30 13.60
N GLY A 206 7.36 1.51 14.49
CA GLY A 206 6.31 2.52 14.32
C GLY A 206 5.18 2.12 13.37
N LEU A 207 5.20 0.91 12.80
CA LEU A 207 4.14 0.43 11.89
C LEU A 207 2.94 -0.17 12.64
N ASP A 208 3.14 -0.63 13.88
CA ASP A 208 2.13 -1.24 14.77
C ASP A 208 2.23 -0.62 16.18
N ASP A 209 2.18 0.71 16.27
CA ASP A 209 2.25 1.49 17.52
C ASP A 209 1.22 2.64 17.48
N ASP A 210 -0.06 2.28 17.57
CA ASP A 210 -1.16 3.26 17.54
C ASP A 210 -1.16 4.20 18.76
N ASP A 211 -0.70 3.76 19.91
CA ASP A 211 -0.51 4.60 21.09
C ASP A 211 0.62 5.61 20.88
N GLY A 212 1.74 5.20 20.29
CA GLY A 212 2.84 6.10 19.91
C GLY A 212 2.37 7.17 18.92
N ALA A 213 1.62 6.79 17.89
CA ALA A 213 1.04 7.73 16.93
C ALA A 213 0.07 8.73 17.59
N PHE A 214 -0.81 8.24 18.47
CA PHE A 214 -1.71 9.11 19.26
C PHE A 214 -0.94 10.12 20.10
N LEU A 215 0.10 9.69 20.81
CA LEU A 215 0.94 10.55 21.64
C LEU A 215 1.72 11.58 20.82
N ALA A 216 2.20 11.21 19.63
CA ALA A 216 2.85 12.13 18.71
C ALA A 216 1.89 13.26 18.28
N CYS A 217 0.67 12.92 17.87
CA CYS A 217 -0.37 13.89 17.55
C CYS A 217 -0.66 14.81 18.74
N LYS A 218 -0.83 14.27 19.94
CA LYS A 218 -1.10 15.04 21.16
C LYS A 218 0.02 16.03 21.48
N LYS A 219 1.28 15.61 21.31
CA LYS A 219 2.44 16.48 21.53
C LYS A 219 2.43 17.66 20.54
N ILE A 220 2.25 17.38 19.24
CA ILE A 220 2.21 18.39 18.20
C ILE A 220 1.07 19.38 18.45
N TYR A 221 -0.13 18.87 18.72
CA TYR A 221 -1.31 19.70 18.98
C TYR A 221 -1.12 20.62 20.18
N SER A 222 -0.49 20.13 21.25
CA SER A 222 -0.22 20.96 22.44
C SER A 222 0.71 22.16 22.18
N LEU A 223 1.55 22.08 21.14
CA LEU A 223 2.48 23.13 20.73
C LEU A 223 1.87 24.11 19.71
N ASN A 224 0.78 23.73 19.04
CA ASN A 224 0.22 24.44 17.88
C ASN A 224 -1.30 24.69 18.01
N GLN A 225 -1.82 24.92 19.21
CA GLN A 225 -3.28 25.05 19.46
C GLN A 225 -3.94 26.24 18.75
N GLU A 226 -3.18 27.29 18.43
CA GLU A 226 -3.69 28.47 17.75
C GLU A 226 -3.84 28.34 16.25
N LYS A 227 -3.32 27.23 15.68
CA LYS A 227 -3.33 26.97 14.26
C LYS A 227 -4.31 25.86 13.90
N THR A 228 -4.87 25.95 12.71
CA THR A 228 -5.64 24.83 12.15
C THR A 228 -4.67 23.76 11.64
N ASN A 229 -4.70 22.61 12.28
CA ASN A 229 -3.84 21.48 11.92
C ASN A 229 -4.63 20.41 11.15
N ILE A 230 -4.01 19.84 10.14
CA ILE A 230 -4.49 18.64 9.45
C ILE A 230 -3.47 17.54 9.66
N PHE A 231 -3.91 16.42 10.24
CA PHE A 231 -3.05 15.29 10.54
C PHE A 231 -3.06 14.28 9.39
N ILE A 232 -1.89 13.87 8.94
CA ILE A 232 -1.69 12.94 7.84
C ILE A 232 -0.87 11.75 8.36
N PRO A 233 -1.46 10.59 8.58
CA PRO A 233 -0.70 9.41 8.95
C PRO A 233 0.01 8.79 7.74
N TYR A 234 1.23 8.31 7.96
CA TYR A 234 1.96 7.45 7.02
C TYR A 234 2.72 6.38 7.82
N ALA A 235 1.97 5.50 8.48
CA ALA A 235 2.52 4.66 9.54
C ALA A 235 1.84 3.27 9.65
N GLY A 236 1.33 2.72 8.56
CA GLY A 236 0.72 1.39 8.59
C GLY A 236 -0.45 1.31 9.56
N LEU A 237 -0.48 0.30 10.42
CA LEU A 237 -1.53 0.10 11.42
C LEU A 237 -1.57 1.24 12.46
N SER A 238 -0.45 1.90 12.72
CA SER A 238 -0.38 3.06 13.63
C SER A 238 -1.22 4.26 13.15
N ASN A 239 -1.68 4.28 11.88
CA ASN A 239 -2.64 5.26 11.37
C ASN A 239 -3.89 5.37 12.26
N LEU A 240 -4.31 4.26 12.89
CA LEU A 240 -5.44 4.23 13.81
C LEU A 240 -5.26 5.18 15.00
N GLY A 241 -4.04 5.34 15.51
CA GLY A 241 -3.74 6.28 16.59
C GLY A 241 -3.98 7.73 16.19
N VAL A 242 -3.64 8.10 14.94
CA VAL A 242 -3.90 9.43 14.38
C VAL A 242 -5.40 9.67 14.22
N TYR A 243 -6.15 8.70 13.69
CA TYR A 243 -7.61 8.81 13.53
C TYR A 243 -8.31 8.91 14.88
N ARG A 244 -7.91 8.09 15.87
CA ARG A 244 -8.41 8.13 17.25
C ARG A 244 -8.12 9.49 17.91
N PHE A 245 -6.91 10.06 17.72
CA PHE A 245 -6.58 11.39 18.19
C PHE A 245 -7.47 12.45 17.54
N SER A 246 -7.60 12.44 16.23
CA SER A 246 -8.41 13.40 15.46
C SER A 246 -9.86 13.37 15.90
N GLN A 247 -10.46 12.20 16.07
CA GLN A 247 -11.81 12.04 16.58
C GLN A 247 -11.96 12.60 18.00
N SER A 248 -11.04 12.27 18.89
CA SER A 248 -11.14 12.65 20.31
C SER A 248 -10.93 14.16 20.54
N ASN A 249 -10.24 14.84 19.63
CA ASN A 249 -9.87 16.25 19.76
C ASN A 249 -10.50 17.16 18.70
N TYR A 250 -11.47 16.65 17.93
CA TYR A 250 -12.16 17.38 16.85
C TYR A 250 -11.20 17.98 15.82
N GLN A 251 -10.13 17.24 15.51
CA GLN A 251 -9.15 17.64 14.49
C GLN A 251 -9.42 16.93 13.19
N MET A 252 -9.08 17.56 12.06
CA MET A 252 -9.20 16.97 10.75
C MET A 252 -8.01 16.05 10.45
N ALA A 253 -8.27 14.96 9.75
CA ALA A 253 -7.24 14.08 9.25
C ALA A 253 -7.46 13.75 7.77
N VAL A 254 -6.35 13.44 7.09
CA VAL A 254 -6.34 12.77 5.79
C VAL A 254 -6.18 11.27 6.03
N GLY A 255 -6.97 10.46 5.34
CA GLY A 255 -6.81 9.02 5.34
C GLY A 255 -5.66 8.58 4.42
N VAL A 256 -4.98 7.52 4.79
CA VAL A 256 -3.96 6.86 3.95
C VAL A 256 -4.19 5.36 4.01
N ASP A 257 -4.30 4.74 2.84
CA ASP A 257 -4.63 3.31 2.69
C ASP A 257 -5.88 2.89 3.48
N CYS A 258 -6.86 3.79 3.56
CA CYS A 258 -8.11 3.60 4.28
C CYS A 258 -9.16 2.99 3.34
N ILE A 259 -9.83 1.91 3.77
CA ILE A 259 -10.80 1.20 2.94
C ILE A 259 -12.00 2.09 2.60
N ASP A 260 -12.53 2.84 3.57
CA ASP A 260 -13.65 3.76 3.37
C ASP A 260 -13.48 5.03 4.23
N PRO A 261 -13.31 6.21 3.60
CA PRO A 261 -13.17 7.48 4.33
C PRO A 261 -14.40 7.85 5.16
N ASN A 262 -15.57 7.24 4.90
CA ASN A 262 -16.79 7.51 5.65
C ASN A 262 -16.82 6.80 7.02
N TRP A 263 -15.92 5.87 7.30
CA TRP A 263 -15.85 5.20 8.60
C TRP A 263 -15.38 6.13 9.72
N PHE A 264 -14.66 7.20 9.37
CA PHE A 264 -14.11 8.16 10.32
C PHE A 264 -14.66 9.56 10.04
N SER A 265 -15.50 10.08 10.93
CA SER A 265 -16.18 11.37 10.74
C SER A 265 -15.24 12.59 10.55
N TYR A 266 -13.97 12.46 10.93
CA TYR A 266 -12.97 13.52 10.80
C TYR A 266 -11.97 13.29 9.66
N VAL A 267 -12.10 12.18 8.94
CA VAL A 267 -11.36 11.91 7.72
C VAL A 267 -12.19 12.40 6.53
N PHE A 268 -11.70 13.39 5.82
CA PHE A 268 -12.47 14.05 4.75
C PHE A 268 -12.00 13.67 3.35
N LEU A 269 -10.71 13.37 3.18
CA LEU A 269 -10.10 12.85 1.95
C LEU A 269 -9.16 11.71 2.31
N CYS A 270 -9.02 10.73 1.40
CA CYS A 270 -8.10 9.61 1.57
C CYS A 270 -7.21 9.46 0.33
N MET A 271 -5.93 9.28 0.55
CA MET A 271 -5.00 8.77 -0.45
C MET A 271 -5.04 7.25 -0.42
N ASN A 272 -5.46 6.62 -1.48
CA ASN A 272 -5.62 5.16 -1.54
C ASN A 272 -4.87 4.56 -2.73
N LYS A 273 -4.24 3.43 -2.50
CA LYS A 273 -3.65 2.55 -3.51
C LYS A 273 -4.67 1.49 -3.90
N LYS A 274 -4.99 1.42 -5.18
CA LYS A 274 -5.88 0.38 -5.73
C LYS A 274 -5.06 -0.87 -6.04
N MET A 275 -4.65 -1.57 -4.98
CA MET A 275 -3.80 -2.76 -5.06
C MET A 275 -4.42 -3.87 -5.90
N ASP A 276 -5.76 -4.02 -5.85
CA ASP A 276 -6.52 -4.96 -6.65
C ASP A 276 -6.34 -4.73 -8.16
N LEU A 277 -6.33 -3.47 -8.59
CA LEU A 277 -6.15 -3.11 -9.98
C LEU A 277 -4.68 -3.25 -10.42
N ALA A 278 -3.73 -2.83 -9.58
CA ALA A 278 -2.31 -2.98 -9.87
C ALA A 278 -1.91 -4.45 -10.00
N LEU A 279 -2.36 -5.28 -9.06
CA LEU A 279 -2.14 -6.72 -9.12
C LEU A 279 -2.84 -7.35 -10.33
N ALA A 280 -4.05 -6.90 -10.68
CA ALA A 280 -4.76 -7.37 -11.86
C ALA A 280 -4.01 -7.06 -13.17
N ASP A 281 -3.40 -5.87 -13.29
CA ASP A 281 -2.59 -5.50 -14.45
C ASP A 281 -1.41 -6.46 -14.62
N PHE A 282 -0.71 -6.78 -13.54
CA PHE A 282 0.40 -7.73 -13.56
C PHE A 282 -0.09 -9.15 -13.90
N LEU A 283 -1.08 -9.66 -13.16
CA LEU A 283 -1.59 -11.03 -13.31
C LEU A 283 -2.19 -11.28 -14.70
N GLN A 284 -2.83 -10.27 -15.29
CA GLN A 284 -3.37 -10.40 -16.66
C GLN A 284 -2.30 -10.75 -17.67
N LEU A 285 -1.12 -10.16 -17.57
CA LEU A 285 0.01 -10.45 -18.44
C LEU A 285 0.71 -11.75 -18.03
N TRP A 286 0.94 -11.90 -16.73
CA TRP A 286 1.66 -13.05 -16.18
C TRP A 286 0.98 -14.38 -16.45
N VAL A 287 -0.34 -14.49 -16.19
CA VAL A 287 -1.11 -15.73 -16.44
C VAL A 287 -1.13 -16.09 -17.93
N LYS A 288 -1.25 -15.08 -18.82
CA LYS A 288 -1.30 -15.28 -20.26
C LYS A 288 0.07 -15.50 -20.92
N GLY A 289 1.16 -15.42 -20.18
CA GLY A 289 2.51 -15.50 -20.73
C GLY A 289 2.88 -14.30 -21.60
N GLY A 290 2.27 -13.14 -21.33
CA GLY A 290 2.59 -11.89 -22.03
C GLY A 290 3.94 -11.30 -21.59
N GLU A 291 4.43 -10.31 -22.32
CA GLU A 291 5.61 -9.54 -21.93
C GLU A 291 5.25 -8.63 -20.76
N ILE A 292 5.98 -8.77 -19.64
CA ILE A 292 5.75 -8.02 -18.41
C ILE A 292 6.93 -7.08 -18.19
N PRO A 293 6.69 -5.77 -18.00
CA PRO A 293 7.74 -4.85 -17.58
C PRO A 293 8.37 -5.31 -16.25
N ARG A 294 9.70 -5.24 -16.14
CA ARG A 294 10.38 -5.59 -14.88
C ARG A 294 10.03 -4.68 -13.73
N HIS A 295 9.73 -3.41 -14.05
CA HIS A 295 9.25 -2.44 -13.09
C HIS A 295 8.06 -1.68 -13.67
N THR A 296 7.02 -1.49 -12.87
CA THR A 296 5.85 -0.69 -13.23
C THR A 296 5.65 0.40 -12.19
N PHE A 297 5.47 1.63 -12.64
CA PHE A 297 5.26 2.78 -11.78
C PHE A 297 3.85 3.33 -11.96
N TYR A 298 3.12 3.45 -10.86
CA TYR A 298 1.74 3.92 -10.84
C TYR A 298 1.63 5.30 -10.17
N THR A 299 0.80 6.14 -10.76
CA THR A 299 0.55 7.53 -10.37
C THR A 299 -0.96 7.82 -10.37
N LEU A 300 -1.35 9.04 -10.03
CA LEU A 300 -2.74 9.49 -10.15
C LEU A 300 -3.29 9.30 -11.58
N GLU A 301 -2.48 9.55 -12.62
CA GLU A 301 -2.91 9.38 -14.01
C GLU A 301 -3.31 7.94 -14.32
N SER A 302 -2.61 6.96 -13.74
CA SER A 302 -2.90 5.54 -13.92
C SER A 302 -4.22 5.11 -13.26
N ARG A 303 -4.75 5.91 -12.36
CA ARG A 303 -5.89 5.59 -11.48
C ARG A 303 -5.65 4.36 -10.58
N ARG A 304 -4.39 4.01 -10.35
CA ARG A 304 -3.98 3.02 -9.36
C ARG A 304 -3.68 3.68 -8.02
N VAL A 305 -3.41 4.98 -8.06
CA VAL A 305 -3.43 5.89 -6.91
C VAL A 305 -4.62 6.82 -7.09
N VAL A 306 -5.40 7.01 -6.06
CA VAL A 306 -6.61 7.84 -6.10
C VAL A 306 -6.75 8.69 -4.84
N VAL A 307 -7.53 9.76 -4.94
CA VAL A 307 -8.01 10.53 -3.80
C VAL A 307 -9.51 10.26 -3.66
N ASP A 308 -9.85 9.41 -2.70
CA ASP A 308 -11.24 9.13 -2.35
C ASP A 308 -11.75 10.24 -1.40
N ARG A 309 -13.02 10.62 -1.52
CA ARG A 309 -13.63 11.70 -0.74
C ARG A 309 -14.75 11.19 0.14
N ASN A 310 -14.89 11.81 1.30
CA ASN A 310 -16.07 11.63 2.14
C ASN A 310 -17.29 12.28 1.43
N THR A 311 -18.47 11.72 1.62
CA THR A 311 -19.73 12.22 1.05
C THR A 311 -20.03 13.68 1.45
N LEU A 312 -19.47 14.16 2.56
CA LEU A 312 -19.58 15.57 2.97
C LEU A 312 -18.97 16.56 1.97
N LEU A 313 -18.13 16.10 1.03
CA LEU A 313 -17.45 16.93 0.04
C LEU A 313 -18.09 16.87 -1.35
N GLU A 314 -19.31 16.35 -1.49
CA GLU A 314 -19.98 16.30 -2.80
C GLU A 314 -20.14 17.67 -3.47
N SER A 315 -20.34 18.72 -2.68
CA SER A 315 -20.43 20.11 -3.18
C SER A 315 -19.13 20.64 -3.78
N ASP A 316 -18.01 20.03 -3.48
CA ASP A 316 -16.66 20.45 -3.91
C ASP A 316 -16.14 19.65 -5.11
N SER A 317 -17.00 18.85 -5.76
CA SER A 317 -16.62 17.95 -6.86
C SER A 317 -15.87 18.67 -7.97
N GLU A 318 -16.40 19.80 -8.46
CA GLU A 318 -15.77 20.56 -9.56
C GLU A 318 -14.38 21.09 -9.19
N LEU A 319 -14.21 21.54 -7.95
CA LEU A 319 -12.90 21.96 -7.45
C LEU A 319 -11.92 20.79 -7.39
N LEU A 320 -12.35 19.65 -6.85
CA LEU A 320 -11.51 18.44 -6.72
C LEU A 320 -11.15 17.89 -8.11
N ASP A 321 -12.04 17.88 -9.07
CA ASP A 321 -11.78 17.45 -10.44
C ASP A 321 -10.75 18.37 -11.14
N SER A 322 -10.87 19.69 -10.95
CA SER A 322 -9.88 20.65 -11.46
C SER A 322 -8.49 20.48 -10.80
N LEU A 323 -8.48 20.18 -9.51
CA LEU A 323 -7.22 19.92 -8.77
C LEU A 323 -6.57 18.59 -9.18
N LEU A 324 -7.36 17.58 -9.52
CA LEU A 324 -6.84 16.31 -10.02
C LEU A 324 -6.04 16.50 -11.31
N GLU A 325 -6.54 17.29 -12.27
CA GLU A 325 -5.81 17.59 -13.50
C GLU A 325 -4.49 18.33 -13.23
N GLN A 326 -4.51 19.30 -12.30
CA GLN A 326 -3.31 20.03 -11.89
C GLN A 326 -2.31 19.10 -11.19
N ALA A 327 -2.78 18.21 -10.32
CA ALA A 327 -1.94 17.25 -9.59
C ALA A 327 -1.26 16.26 -10.53
N ILE A 328 -1.98 15.74 -11.53
CA ILE A 328 -1.40 14.87 -12.56
C ILE A 328 -0.29 15.59 -13.33
N ALA A 329 -0.49 16.85 -13.70
CA ALA A 329 0.54 17.63 -14.39
C ALA A 329 1.78 17.86 -13.51
N LYS A 330 1.59 18.24 -12.25
CA LYS A 330 2.68 18.42 -11.27
C LYS A 330 3.43 17.13 -10.98
N GLU A 331 2.74 16.01 -10.84
CA GLU A 331 3.33 14.70 -10.63
C GLU A 331 4.23 14.29 -11.81
N LYS A 332 3.79 14.53 -13.06
CA LYS A 332 4.61 14.30 -14.26
C LYS A 332 5.87 15.16 -14.25
N GLU A 333 5.76 16.43 -13.91
CA GLU A 333 6.91 17.33 -13.81
C GLU A 333 7.89 16.87 -12.74
N TYR A 334 7.41 16.50 -11.56
CA TYR A 334 8.22 15.99 -10.45
C TYR A 334 9.08 14.80 -10.86
N PHE A 335 8.47 13.77 -11.47
CA PHE A 335 9.21 12.58 -11.90
C PHE A 335 10.11 12.81 -13.11
N GLN A 336 9.78 13.74 -14.02
CA GLN A 336 10.69 14.12 -15.10
C GLN A 336 11.96 14.79 -14.56
N ASN A 337 11.85 15.60 -13.53
CA ASN A 337 12.98 16.30 -12.91
C ASN A 337 13.83 15.35 -12.04
N ARG A 338 13.24 14.32 -11.44
CA ARG A 338 13.95 13.32 -10.60
C ARG A 338 14.77 12.32 -11.43
N LYS A 339 14.47 12.14 -12.71
CA LYS A 339 15.21 11.28 -13.66
C LYS A 339 16.45 11.94 -14.26
N ARG A 340 16.69 13.21 -13.97
CA ARG A 340 17.86 13.97 -14.41
C ARG A 340 18.91 14.02 -13.31
#